data_ed2cb6a6b35fd6cf63cd116593fb82fb
#
_entry.id   ed2cb6a6b35fd6cf63cd116593fb82fb
#
_cell.length_a   1.000
_cell.length_b   1.000
_cell.length_c   1.000
_cell.angle_alpha   90.00
_cell.angle_beta   90.00
_cell.angle_gamma   90.00
#
_symmetry.space_group_name_H-M   'P 1'
#
loop_
_entity.id
_entity.type
_entity.pdbx_description
1 polymer ?
#
loop_
_entity_poly.entity_id
_entity_poly.type
_entity_poly.pdbx_seq_one_letter_code
_entity_poly.pdbx_strand_id
1 'polypeptide(L)'
;MMKVAADDTELIKVELIEPQAALYNVAAPYNLTIGAQGSGKSHNIGIGSGFFVEYCPNVIGIIAANTYDQLSRATLKETFGTWKEIFGWTEYNAKANPGGFFVIDKEPPAHFKNHGHTFKSNNNNIYFANGAVVFVASLENYTVIEGVEVGWGMLDETADTREEALTSVITGRLRQKGLCAAKEPIDGIFPYCPSDHPAAGKPVNPLFVFTKPA
;
A
#
# COMPACT_ATOMS: atom_id res chain seq x y z
N MET A 1 2.62 11.95 -15.71
CA MET A 1 3.05 10.68 -16.35
C MET A 1 4.13 10.10 -15.46
N MET A 2 3.86 9.03 -14.77
CA MET A 2 4.77 8.44 -13.79
C MET A 2 5.47 7.23 -14.43
N LYS A 3 6.79 7.15 -14.32
CA LYS A 3 7.59 6.07 -14.89
C LYS A 3 8.09 5.18 -13.76
N VAL A 4 7.88 3.88 -13.85
CA VAL A 4 8.38 2.87 -12.92
C VAL A 4 9.46 2.07 -13.64
N ALA A 5 10.64 1.98 -13.08
CA ALA A 5 11.71 1.16 -13.60
C ALA A 5 11.69 -0.20 -12.90
N ALA A 6 11.29 -1.25 -13.58
CA ALA A 6 11.67 -2.60 -13.24
C ALA A 6 12.99 -2.91 -14.00
N ASP A 7 13.90 -3.57 -13.31
CA ASP A 7 15.27 -3.89 -13.71
C ASP A 7 15.52 -3.91 -15.23
N ASP A 8 16.30 -2.95 -15.67
CA ASP A 8 17.03 -2.79 -16.94
C ASP A 8 16.30 -2.62 -18.28
N THR A 9 14.99 -2.74 -18.48
CA THR A 9 14.49 -2.55 -19.86
C THR A 9 13.05 -2.11 -20.09
N GLU A 10 12.12 -2.18 -19.16
CA GLU A 10 10.75 -1.71 -19.44
C GLU A 10 10.25 -0.76 -18.37
N LEU A 11 10.06 0.50 -18.76
CA LEU A 11 9.35 1.49 -17.96
C LEU A 11 7.87 1.12 -17.92
N ILE A 12 7.37 0.78 -16.74
CA ILE A 12 5.92 0.60 -16.53
C ILE A 12 5.27 1.98 -16.60
N LYS A 13 4.53 2.20 -17.68
CA LYS A 13 3.81 3.45 -17.89
C LYS A 13 2.40 3.33 -17.32
N VAL A 14 2.12 4.04 -16.23
CA VAL A 14 0.78 4.12 -15.64
C VAL A 14 0.14 5.44 -16.05
N GLU A 15 -0.99 5.38 -16.75
CA GLU A 15 -1.80 6.54 -17.08
C GLU A 15 -2.81 6.78 -15.95
N LEU A 16 -2.67 7.92 -15.27
CA LEU A 16 -3.55 8.34 -14.19
C LEU A 16 -4.38 9.54 -14.65
N ILE A 17 -5.66 9.56 -14.30
CA ILE A 17 -6.45 10.78 -14.40
C ILE A 17 -5.96 11.82 -13.39
N GLU A 18 -6.19 13.09 -13.64
CA GLU A 18 -5.65 14.19 -12.82
C GLU A 18 -5.89 14.03 -11.30
N PRO A 19 -7.08 13.69 -10.80
CA PRO A 19 -7.27 13.46 -9.36
C PRO A 19 -6.46 12.29 -8.78
N GLN A 20 -6.21 11.25 -9.57
CA GLN A 20 -5.37 10.12 -9.16
C GLN A 20 -3.90 10.52 -9.10
N ALA A 21 -3.43 11.23 -10.11
CA ALA A 21 -2.05 11.74 -10.14
C ALA A 21 -1.77 12.70 -8.98
N ALA A 22 -2.73 13.53 -8.60
CA ALA A 22 -2.60 14.47 -7.49
C ALA A 22 -2.31 13.77 -6.16
N LEU A 23 -2.87 12.58 -5.91
CA LEU A 23 -2.61 11.81 -4.70
C LEU A 23 -1.14 11.41 -4.54
N TYR A 24 -0.45 11.20 -5.64
CA TYR A 24 0.94 10.72 -5.62
C TYR A 24 1.97 11.82 -5.81
N ASN A 25 1.53 13.04 -6.12
CA ASN A 25 2.41 14.19 -6.31
C ASN A 25 2.60 15.04 -5.06
N VAL A 26 1.99 14.68 -3.94
CA VAL A 26 2.09 15.42 -2.68
C VAL A 26 2.39 14.44 -1.55
N ALA A 27 3.52 14.60 -0.87
CA ALA A 27 3.86 13.84 0.31
C ALA A 27 3.13 14.40 1.55
N ALA A 28 1.82 14.30 1.56
CA ALA A 28 1.02 14.65 2.72
C ALA A 28 0.92 13.48 3.69
N PRO A 29 0.94 13.71 5.02
CA PRO A 29 0.74 12.64 5.99
C PRO A 29 -0.68 12.05 5.95
N TYR A 30 -1.67 12.83 5.50
CA TYR A 30 -3.06 12.39 5.34
C TYR A 30 -3.59 12.79 3.98
N ASN A 31 -4.09 11.79 3.24
CA ASN A 31 -4.65 11.96 1.91
C ASN A 31 -6.08 11.40 1.92
N LEU A 32 -7.08 12.24 1.70
CA LEU A 32 -8.48 11.84 1.67
C LEU A 32 -9.02 11.92 0.24
N THR A 33 -9.53 10.81 -0.25
CA THR A 33 -10.22 10.72 -1.55
C THR A 33 -11.69 10.39 -1.32
N ILE A 34 -12.56 11.31 -1.71
CA ILE A 34 -14.01 11.10 -1.68
C ILE A 34 -14.48 10.90 -3.12
N GLY A 35 -15.11 9.78 -3.41
CA GLY A 35 -15.54 9.46 -4.77
C GLY A 35 -16.74 8.52 -4.79
N ALA A 36 -17.58 8.66 -5.81
CA ALA A 36 -18.72 7.77 -6.04
C ALA A 36 -18.27 6.30 -6.22
N GLN A 37 -19.21 5.38 -6.14
CA GLN A 37 -18.97 3.98 -6.49
C GLN A 37 -18.52 3.89 -7.97
N GLY A 38 -17.52 3.05 -8.25
CA GLY A 38 -16.96 2.91 -9.60
C GLY A 38 -15.98 4.02 -10.02
N SER A 39 -15.61 4.95 -9.12
CA SER A 39 -14.64 6.03 -9.42
C SER A 39 -13.16 5.59 -9.40
N GLY A 40 -12.88 4.29 -9.34
CA GLY A 40 -11.51 3.75 -9.35
C GLY A 40 -10.76 3.86 -8.01
N LYS A 41 -11.44 4.07 -6.87
CA LYS A 41 -10.80 4.15 -5.55
C LYS A 41 -9.97 2.91 -5.22
N SER A 42 -10.57 1.73 -5.33
CA SER A 42 -9.87 0.48 -5.00
C SER A 42 -8.75 0.16 -6.02
N HIS A 43 -8.91 0.57 -7.28
CA HIS A 43 -7.82 0.52 -8.28
C HIS A 43 -6.63 1.40 -7.85
N ASN A 44 -6.90 2.59 -7.33
CA ASN A 44 -5.86 3.47 -6.78
C ASN A 44 -5.14 2.84 -5.58
N ILE A 45 -5.83 2.06 -4.74
CA ILE A 45 -5.17 1.30 -3.66
C ILE A 45 -4.15 0.32 -4.25
N GLY A 46 -4.52 -0.38 -5.33
CA GLY A 46 -3.60 -1.28 -6.03
C GLY A 46 -2.38 -0.57 -6.60
N ILE A 47 -2.57 0.58 -7.26
CA ILE A 47 -1.48 1.38 -7.82
C ILE A 47 -0.55 1.88 -6.72
N GLY A 48 -1.09 2.56 -5.72
CA GLY A 48 -0.28 3.17 -4.67
C GLY A 48 0.43 2.15 -3.79
N SER A 49 -0.26 1.07 -3.40
CA SER A 49 0.39 -0.01 -2.64
C SER A 49 1.48 -0.70 -3.45
N GLY A 50 1.27 -0.88 -4.75
CA GLY A 50 2.29 -1.41 -5.65
C GLY A 50 3.54 -0.54 -5.68
N PHE A 51 3.40 0.78 -5.75
CA PHE A 51 4.54 1.70 -5.67
C PHE A 51 5.29 1.59 -4.34
N PHE A 52 4.59 1.51 -3.20
CA PHE A 52 5.26 1.33 -1.92
C PHE A 52 5.98 -0.01 -1.82
N VAL A 53 5.38 -1.08 -2.31
CA VAL A 53 6.01 -2.40 -2.36
C VAL A 53 7.27 -2.37 -3.21
N GLU A 54 7.23 -1.72 -4.38
CA GLU A 54 8.37 -1.67 -5.30
C GLU A 54 9.51 -0.81 -4.74
N TYR A 55 9.20 0.41 -4.30
CA TYR A 55 10.22 1.39 -3.92
C TYR A 55 10.61 1.41 -2.45
N CYS A 56 9.76 0.86 -1.58
CA CYS A 56 9.96 0.91 -0.13
C CYS A 56 9.85 -0.48 0.51
N PRO A 57 10.56 -1.50 -0.01
CA PRO A 57 10.38 -2.91 0.42
C PRO A 57 10.73 -3.16 1.89
N ASN A 58 11.48 -2.27 2.54
CA ASN A 58 11.86 -2.43 3.95
C ASN A 58 10.83 -1.84 4.92
N VAL A 59 9.70 -1.35 4.41
CA VAL A 59 8.68 -0.67 5.21
C VAL A 59 7.37 -1.44 5.12
N ILE A 60 6.81 -1.79 6.27
CA ILE A 60 5.52 -2.49 6.34
C ILE A 60 4.40 -1.53 5.93
N GLY A 61 3.55 -1.98 5.00
CA GLY A 61 2.32 -1.30 4.66
C GLY A 61 1.11 -1.91 5.32
N ILE A 62 0.00 -1.17 5.35
CA ILE A 62 -1.30 -1.71 5.73
C ILE A 62 -2.34 -1.37 4.65
N ILE A 63 -3.13 -2.38 4.27
CA ILE A 63 -4.35 -2.21 3.50
C ILE A 63 -5.51 -2.66 4.37
N ALA A 64 -6.49 -1.78 4.60
CA ALA A 64 -7.64 -2.11 5.43
C ALA A 64 -8.95 -1.60 4.81
N ALA A 65 -10.04 -2.28 5.15
CA ALA A 65 -11.40 -1.83 4.85
C ALA A 65 -12.27 -1.95 6.10
N ASN A 66 -13.47 -1.37 6.08
CA ASN A 66 -14.33 -1.37 7.25
C ASN A 66 -14.58 -2.79 7.77
N THR A 67 -15.01 -3.72 6.90
CA THR A 67 -15.24 -5.12 7.26
C THR A 67 -14.29 -6.06 6.50
N TYR A 68 -14.07 -7.25 7.05
CA TYR A 68 -13.26 -8.27 6.39
C TYR A 68 -13.88 -8.75 5.07
N ASP A 69 -15.20 -8.79 4.99
CA ASP A 69 -15.92 -9.16 3.77
C ASP A 69 -15.70 -8.13 2.65
N GLN A 70 -15.78 -6.85 2.94
CA GLN A 70 -15.45 -5.78 1.99
C GLN A 70 -14.00 -5.85 1.56
N LEU A 71 -13.08 -6.03 2.52
CA LEU A 71 -11.65 -6.16 2.25
C LEU A 71 -11.37 -7.30 1.25
N SER A 72 -11.87 -8.50 1.53
CA SER A 72 -11.55 -9.69 0.74
C SER A 72 -12.25 -9.71 -0.62
N ARG A 73 -13.53 -9.35 -0.68
CA ARG A 73 -14.34 -9.48 -1.91
C ARG A 73 -14.20 -8.31 -2.87
N ALA A 74 -13.91 -7.12 -2.37
CA ALA A 74 -13.83 -5.93 -3.19
C ALA A 74 -12.40 -5.38 -3.23
N THR A 75 -11.89 -4.88 -2.12
CA THR A 75 -10.61 -4.15 -2.07
C THR A 75 -9.43 -5.00 -2.51
N LEU A 76 -9.21 -6.18 -1.90
CA LEU A 76 -8.07 -7.04 -2.24
C LEU A 76 -8.21 -7.65 -3.64
N LYS A 77 -9.43 -8.02 -4.06
CA LYS A 77 -9.65 -8.53 -5.41
C LYS A 77 -9.23 -7.52 -6.47
N GLU A 78 -9.63 -6.27 -6.31
CA GLU A 78 -9.26 -5.18 -7.23
C GLU A 78 -7.76 -4.87 -7.12
N THR A 79 -7.21 -4.82 -5.91
CA THR A 79 -5.79 -4.62 -5.66
C THR A 79 -4.93 -5.67 -6.37
N PHE A 80 -5.26 -6.95 -6.23
CA PHE A 80 -4.53 -8.04 -6.90
C PHE A 80 -4.68 -8.00 -8.42
N GLY A 81 -5.87 -7.60 -8.91
CA GLY A 81 -6.10 -7.33 -10.34
C GLY A 81 -5.15 -6.26 -10.86
N THR A 82 -5.08 -5.15 -10.16
CA THR A 82 -4.21 -4.01 -10.47
C THR A 82 -2.73 -4.40 -10.40
N TRP A 83 -2.30 -5.14 -9.38
CA TRP A 83 -0.93 -5.62 -9.27
C TRP A 83 -0.55 -6.53 -10.44
N LYS A 84 -1.46 -7.40 -10.86
CA LYS A 84 -1.23 -8.26 -12.02
C LYS A 84 -1.15 -7.46 -13.33
N GLU A 85 -2.05 -6.51 -13.52
CA GLU A 85 -2.15 -5.70 -14.73
C GLU A 85 -0.95 -4.76 -14.90
N ILE A 86 -0.59 -4.03 -13.83
CA ILE A 86 0.40 -2.96 -13.88
C ILE A 86 1.82 -3.47 -13.62
N PHE A 87 1.99 -4.33 -12.63
CA PHE A 87 3.31 -4.79 -12.16
C PHE A 87 3.63 -6.23 -12.59
N GLY A 88 2.69 -6.94 -13.21
CA GLY A 88 2.86 -8.35 -13.59
C GLY A 88 2.87 -9.32 -12.40
N TRP A 89 2.52 -8.86 -11.20
CA TRP A 89 2.63 -9.67 -9.99
C TRP A 89 1.48 -10.66 -9.84
N THR A 90 1.84 -11.89 -9.53
CA THR A 90 0.90 -12.99 -9.30
C THR A 90 1.24 -13.72 -8.01
N GLU A 91 0.26 -14.40 -7.42
CA GLU A 91 0.50 -15.20 -6.22
C GLU A 91 1.40 -16.40 -6.53
N TYR A 92 2.40 -16.60 -5.68
CA TYR A 92 3.30 -17.74 -5.76
C TYR A 92 2.59 -19.04 -5.36
N ASN A 93 2.80 -20.07 -6.16
CA ASN A 93 2.44 -21.42 -5.84
C ASN A 93 3.53 -22.36 -6.33
N ALA A 94 4.13 -23.15 -5.45
CA ALA A 94 5.28 -24.00 -5.75
C ALA A 94 5.05 -24.95 -6.94
N LYS A 95 3.80 -25.38 -7.20
CA LYS A 95 3.46 -26.29 -8.29
C LYS A 95 2.87 -25.56 -9.50
N ALA A 96 1.92 -24.64 -9.26
CA ALA A 96 1.14 -24.03 -10.33
C ALA A 96 1.75 -22.71 -10.84
N ASN A 97 2.48 -21.97 -10.01
CA ASN A 97 3.07 -20.68 -10.35
C ASN A 97 4.36 -20.43 -9.55
N PRO A 98 5.46 -21.13 -9.85
CA PRO A 98 6.73 -20.98 -9.12
C PRO A 98 7.41 -19.63 -9.33
N GLY A 99 7.01 -18.85 -10.33
CA GLY A 99 7.48 -17.49 -10.61
C GLY A 99 6.62 -16.40 -9.97
N GLY A 100 5.64 -16.75 -9.12
CA GLY A 100 4.79 -15.75 -8.46
C GLY A 100 5.59 -14.83 -7.54
N PHE A 101 5.14 -13.59 -7.41
CA PHE A 101 5.85 -12.52 -6.73
C PHE A 101 5.44 -12.32 -5.27
N PHE A 102 4.28 -12.82 -4.84
CA PHE A 102 3.82 -12.69 -3.46
C PHE A 102 3.13 -13.95 -2.94
N VAL A 103 3.06 -14.09 -1.61
CA VAL A 103 2.26 -15.11 -0.91
C VAL A 103 1.37 -14.45 0.14
N ILE A 104 0.22 -15.07 0.40
CA ILE A 104 -0.78 -14.57 1.35
C ILE A 104 -0.94 -15.59 2.47
N ASP A 105 -0.95 -15.13 3.73
CA ASP A 105 -1.22 -15.95 4.93
C ASP A 105 -0.32 -17.19 5.08
N LYS A 106 0.84 -17.18 4.46
CA LYS A 106 1.78 -18.32 4.46
C LYS A 106 3.19 -17.83 4.72
N GLU A 107 4.04 -18.71 5.20
CA GLU A 107 5.46 -18.45 5.28
C GLU A 107 6.05 -18.17 3.89
N PRO A 108 6.82 -17.09 3.73
CA PRO A 108 7.43 -16.77 2.44
C PRO A 108 8.43 -17.87 2.03
N PRO A 109 8.49 -18.23 0.74
CA PRO A 109 9.46 -19.18 0.22
C PRO A 109 10.90 -18.77 0.52
N ALA A 110 11.80 -19.73 0.71
CA ALA A 110 13.18 -19.46 1.05
C ALA A 110 13.96 -18.61 0.01
N HIS A 111 13.48 -18.56 -1.22
CA HIS A 111 14.08 -17.71 -2.27
C HIS A 111 13.57 -16.26 -2.27
N PHE A 112 12.51 -15.95 -1.49
CA PHE A 112 12.10 -14.56 -1.30
C PHE A 112 13.15 -13.84 -0.45
N LYS A 113 13.35 -12.56 -0.73
CA LYS A 113 14.27 -11.75 0.06
C LYS A 113 13.74 -11.65 1.51
N ASN A 114 14.67 -11.74 2.46
CA ASN A 114 14.30 -11.60 3.87
C ASN A 114 13.74 -10.20 4.14
N HIS A 115 12.53 -10.15 4.69
CA HIS A 115 11.84 -8.90 5.02
C HIS A 115 12.35 -8.23 6.31
N GLY A 116 13.17 -8.92 7.12
CA GLY A 116 13.76 -8.35 8.35
C GLY A 116 12.80 -8.11 9.52
N HIS A 117 11.55 -8.54 9.41
CA HIS A 117 10.52 -8.36 10.44
C HIS A 117 10.16 -9.71 11.09
N THR A 118 9.74 -9.67 12.36
CA THR A 118 9.29 -10.85 13.09
C THR A 118 7.81 -10.73 13.42
N PHE A 119 7.02 -11.67 12.94
CA PHE A 119 5.59 -11.75 13.19
C PHE A 119 5.27 -12.98 14.05
N LYS A 120 4.25 -12.87 14.91
CA LYS A 120 3.76 -14.02 15.71
C LYS A 120 3.01 -15.04 14.86
N SER A 121 2.44 -14.61 13.75
CA SER A 121 1.68 -15.42 12.80
C SER A 121 1.85 -14.84 11.40
N ASN A 122 1.72 -15.68 10.39
CA ASN A 122 1.69 -15.25 9.00
C ASN A 122 0.30 -14.78 8.55
N ASN A 123 -0.72 -14.96 9.38
CA ASN A 123 -2.08 -14.54 9.06
C ASN A 123 -2.15 -13.02 8.86
N ASN A 124 -2.94 -12.62 7.88
CA ASN A 124 -3.12 -11.22 7.49
C ASN A 124 -1.86 -10.55 6.92
N ASN A 125 -0.85 -11.31 6.54
CA ASN A 125 0.35 -10.80 5.90
C ASN A 125 0.41 -11.21 4.43
N ILE A 126 0.80 -10.28 3.58
CA ILE A 126 1.21 -10.52 2.20
C ILE A 126 2.71 -10.28 2.14
N TYR A 127 3.48 -11.31 1.82
CA TYR A 127 4.93 -11.25 1.67
C TYR A 127 5.30 -11.23 0.20
N PHE A 128 6.21 -10.35 -0.17
CA PHE A 128 6.65 -10.17 -1.55
C PHE A 128 8.07 -10.68 -1.77
N ALA A 129 8.38 -11.08 -3.01
CA ALA A 129 9.68 -11.63 -3.37
C ALA A 129 10.84 -10.64 -3.14
N ASN A 130 10.58 -9.34 -3.21
CA ASN A 130 11.55 -8.28 -2.94
C ASN A 130 11.76 -7.98 -1.43
N GLY A 131 11.05 -8.69 -0.55
CA GLY A 131 11.12 -8.53 0.90
C GLY A 131 10.12 -7.52 1.48
N ALA A 132 9.26 -6.92 0.67
CA ALA A 132 8.19 -6.07 1.18
C ALA A 132 7.14 -6.90 1.93
N VAL A 133 6.44 -6.25 2.87
CA VAL A 133 5.33 -6.83 3.62
C VAL A 133 4.16 -5.87 3.64
N VAL A 134 2.98 -6.38 3.35
CA VAL A 134 1.72 -5.66 3.51
C VAL A 134 0.84 -6.41 4.48
N PHE A 135 0.44 -5.73 5.56
CA PHE A 135 -0.53 -6.23 6.51
C PHE A 135 -1.94 -5.92 6.03
N VAL A 136 -2.86 -6.85 6.15
CA VAL A 136 -4.26 -6.64 5.77
C VAL A 136 -5.16 -6.73 6.99
N ALA A 137 -6.12 -5.81 7.14
CA ALA A 137 -6.94 -5.74 8.34
C ALA A 137 -8.37 -5.26 8.07
N SER A 138 -9.27 -5.67 8.95
CA SER A 138 -10.60 -5.06 9.07
C SER A 138 -10.57 -3.98 10.15
N LEU A 139 -11.10 -2.80 9.85
CA LEU A 139 -11.23 -1.70 10.81
C LEU A 139 -12.30 -1.96 11.86
N GLU A 140 -13.23 -2.87 11.60
CA GLU A 140 -14.19 -3.35 12.59
C GLU A 140 -13.51 -4.12 13.74
N ASN A 141 -12.42 -4.85 13.40
CA ASN A 141 -11.60 -5.57 14.38
C ASN A 141 -10.18 -4.99 14.45
N TYR A 142 -10.10 -3.70 14.71
CA TYR A 142 -8.85 -2.92 14.72
C TYR A 142 -7.84 -3.36 15.78
N THR A 143 -8.24 -4.15 16.77
CA THR A 143 -7.33 -4.66 17.81
C THR A 143 -6.23 -5.57 17.24
N VAL A 144 -6.45 -6.22 16.08
CA VAL A 144 -5.42 -7.02 15.41
C VAL A 144 -4.27 -6.17 14.86
N ILE A 145 -4.50 -4.87 14.67
CA ILE A 145 -3.49 -3.92 14.22
C ILE A 145 -2.59 -3.48 15.38
N GLU A 146 -3.03 -3.68 16.62
CA GLU A 146 -2.24 -3.37 17.80
C GLU A 146 -0.96 -4.20 17.84
N GLY A 147 0.19 -3.53 17.98
CA GLY A 147 1.50 -4.19 18.01
C GLY A 147 2.23 -4.23 16.66
N VAL A 148 1.59 -3.86 15.55
CA VAL A 148 2.26 -3.69 14.26
C VAL A 148 2.60 -2.20 14.07
N GLU A 149 3.86 -1.91 13.71
CA GLU A 149 4.26 -0.57 13.27
C GLU A 149 4.31 -0.56 11.76
N VAL A 150 3.63 0.39 11.14
CA VAL A 150 3.53 0.52 9.68
C VAL A 150 4.09 1.86 9.22
N GLY A 151 4.63 1.87 8.01
CA GLY A 151 5.17 3.08 7.40
C GLY A 151 4.17 3.80 6.50
N TRP A 152 3.21 3.08 5.96
CA TRP A 152 2.17 3.65 5.11
C TRP A 152 0.86 2.87 5.26
N GLY A 153 -0.27 3.52 4.96
CA GLY A 153 -1.58 2.90 5.04
C GLY A 153 -2.51 3.30 3.91
N MET A 154 -3.34 2.35 3.49
CA MET A 154 -4.43 2.57 2.52
C MET A 154 -5.71 1.97 3.08
N LEU A 155 -6.71 2.82 3.27
CA LEU A 155 -8.00 2.45 3.87
C LEU A 155 -9.12 2.64 2.85
N ASP A 156 -9.94 1.61 2.66
CA ASP A 156 -11.09 1.62 1.75
C ASP A 156 -12.41 1.64 2.51
N GLU A 157 -13.41 2.31 1.94
CA GLU A 157 -14.79 2.35 2.44
C GLU A 157 -14.92 2.72 3.94
N THR A 158 -14.24 3.78 4.35
CA THR A 158 -14.16 4.18 5.77
C THR A 158 -15.38 4.94 6.29
N ALA A 159 -16.42 5.18 5.47
CA ALA A 159 -17.59 5.99 5.86
C ALA A 159 -18.29 5.51 7.15
N ASP A 160 -18.33 4.20 7.36
CA ASP A 160 -18.98 3.58 8.52
C ASP A 160 -17.99 3.11 9.59
N THR A 161 -16.72 3.52 9.48
CA THR A 161 -15.65 3.13 10.41
C THR A 161 -15.73 3.93 11.70
N ARG A 162 -15.50 3.29 12.84
CA ARG A 162 -15.41 3.96 14.13
C ARG A 162 -14.24 4.92 14.16
N GLU A 163 -14.45 6.14 14.63
CA GLU A 163 -13.42 7.17 14.73
C GLU A 163 -12.18 6.69 15.50
N GLU A 164 -12.37 5.90 16.55
CA GLU A 164 -11.27 5.33 17.35
C GLU A 164 -10.33 4.45 16.51
N ALA A 165 -10.86 3.64 15.57
CA ALA A 165 -10.05 2.82 14.70
C ALA A 165 -9.13 3.66 13.82
N LEU A 166 -9.58 4.81 13.34
CA LEU A 166 -8.81 5.71 12.50
C LEU A 166 -7.81 6.55 13.32
N THR A 167 -8.26 7.18 14.39
CA THR A 167 -7.47 8.16 15.13
C THR A 167 -6.49 7.52 16.11
N SER A 168 -6.94 6.54 16.89
CA SER A 168 -6.10 5.97 17.95
C SER A 168 -5.25 4.81 17.48
N VAL A 169 -5.80 3.97 16.60
CA VAL A 169 -5.11 2.76 16.18
C VAL A 169 -4.29 3.00 14.92
N ILE A 170 -4.90 3.36 13.80
CA ILE A 170 -4.17 3.50 12.53
C ILE A 170 -3.11 4.60 12.63
N THR A 171 -3.50 5.80 13.05
CA THR A 171 -2.54 6.91 13.15
C THR A 171 -1.46 6.66 14.20
N GLY A 172 -1.80 5.99 15.30
CA GLY A 172 -0.84 5.59 16.32
C GLY A 172 0.17 4.53 15.86
N ARG A 173 -0.12 3.79 14.78
CA ARG A 173 0.76 2.76 14.19
C ARG A 173 1.57 3.25 13.00
N LEU A 174 1.21 4.37 12.38
CA LEU A 174 1.94 5.01 11.30
C LEU A 174 3.21 5.71 11.81
N ARG A 175 4.18 4.94 12.26
CA ARG A 175 5.41 5.47 12.88
C ARG A 175 6.67 4.67 12.53
N GLN A 176 6.57 3.65 11.69
CA GLN A 176 7.75 2.92 11.24
C GLN A 176 8.69 3.87 10.50
N LYS A 177 9.97 3.83 10.87
CA LYS A 177 11.00 4.64 10.21
C LYS A 177 11.35 4.04 8.85
N GLY A 178 11.82 4.88 7.94
CA GLY A 178 12.34 4.43 6.64
C GLY A 178 11.71 5.11 5.43
N LEU A 179 10.57 5.80 5.59
CA LEU A 179 9.99 6.63 4.55
C LEU A 179 10.37 8.09 4.75
N CYS A 180 10.83 8.72 3.67
CA CYS A 180 11.06 10.16 3.63
C CYS A 180 10.45 10.73 2.34
N ALA A 181 9.86 11.91 2.41
CA ALA A 181 9.42 12.62 1.23
C ALA A 181 10.63 12.94 0.35
N ALA A 182 10.60 12.55 -0.92
CA ALA A 182 11.67 12.83 -1.86
C ALA A 182 11.81 14.33 -2.09
N LYS A 183 13.05 14.84 -2.16
CA LYS A 183 13.34 16.27 -2.40
C LYS A 183 13.18 16.63 -3.88
N GLU A 184 13.52 15.71 -4.75
CA GLU A 184 13.51 15.90 -6.19
C GLU A 184 12.64 14.79 -6.82
N PRO A 185 11.96 15.08 -7.93
CA PRO A 185 11.28 14.05 -8.70
C PRO A 185 12.36 13.20 -9.39
N ILE A 186 12.89 12.24 -8.69
CA ILE A 186 13.73 11.23 -9.33
C ILE A 186 12.75 10.28 -10.00
N ASP A 187 12.71 10.31 -11.32
CA ASP A 187 11.87 9.53 -12.22
C ASP A 187 10.98 8.47 -11.53
N GLY A 188 9.83 8.94 -11.05
CA GLY A 188 8.83 8.06 -10.45
C GLY A 188 9.03 7.63 -9.01
N ILE A 189 10.01 8.14 -8.25
CA ILE A 189 10.15 7.82 -6.82
C ILE A 189 8.99 8.41 -6.03
N PHE A 190 8.34 7.56 -5.28
CA PHE A 190 7.21 7.83 -4.42
C PHE A 190 7.58 7.50 -2.95
N PRO A 191 7.14 8.27 -1.95
CA PRO A 191 6.38 9.51 -2.04
C PRO A 191 7.22 10.71 -2.49
N TYR A 192 6.65 11.55 -3.35
CA TYR A 192 7.29 12.75 -3.87
C TYR A 192 6.79 14.01 -3.17
N CYS A 193 7.68 14.95 -2.99
CA CYS A 193 7.37 16.27 -2.44
C CYS A 193 8.25 17.32 -3.14
N PRO A 194 7.67 18.41 -3.66
CA PRO A 194 8.46 19.50 -4.25
C PRO A 194 9.59 19.97 -3.32
N SER A 195 10.73 20.32 -3.87
CA SER A 195 11.93 20.69 -3.10
C SER A 195 11.73 21.94 -2.20
N ASP A 196 10.82 22.82 -2.58
CA ASP A 196 10.42 24.00 -1.81
C ASP A 196 9.38 23.71 -0.72
N HIS A 197 8.80 22.51 -0.69
CA HIS A 197 7.81 22.15 0.32
C HIS A 197 8.47 21.86 1.67
N PRO A 198 7.89 22.31 2.80
CA PRO A 198 8.47 22.14 4.14
C PRO A 198 8.69 20.65 4.55
N ALA A 199 7.99 19.71 3.94
CA ALA A 199 8.14 18.28 4.19
C ALA A 199 9.27 17.62 3.39
N ALA A 200 9.83 18.29 2.38
CA ALA A 200 10.85 17.69 1.51
C ALA A 200 12.04 17.13 2.30
N GLY A 201 12.36 15.87 2.08
CA GLY A 201 13.43 15.14 2.78
C GLY A 201 13.16 14.84 4.26
N LYS A 202 11.97 15.14 4.79
CA LYS A 202 11.58 14.78 6.16
C LYS A 202 10.93 13.39 6.18
N PRO A 203 10.97 12.70 7.33
CA PRO A 203 10.21 11.48 7.52
C PRO A 203 8.71 11.70 7.27
N VAL A 204 8.09 10.79 6.57
CA VAL A 204 6.65 10.80 6.30
C VAL A 204 6.08 9.39 6.42
N ASN A 205 4.93 9.28 7.06
CA ASN A 205 4.15 8.04 7.11
C ASN A 205 2.76 8.33 6.54
N PRO A 206 2.59 8.22 5.21
CA PRO A 206 1.37 8.64 4.57
C PRO A 206 0.22 7.66 4.83
N LEU A 207 -0.96 8.21 5.10
CA LEU A 207 -2.22 7.52 5.16
C LEU A 207 -3.11 7.99 4.00
N PHE A 208 -3.56 7.05 3.20
CA PHE A 208 -4.53 7.28 2.14
C PHE A 208 -5.88 6.71 2.57
N VAL A 209 -6.89 7.54 2.57
CA VAL A 209 -8.27 7.17 2.94
C VAL A 209 -9.16 7.34 1.72
N PHE A 210 -9.83 6.28 1.34
CA PHE A 210 -10.76 6.25 0.22
C PHE A 210 -12.17 5.99 0.77
N THR A 211 -13.11 6.87 0.45
CA THR A 211 -14.47 6.76 0.95
C THR A 211 -15.50 7.23 -0.07
N LYS A 212 -16.76 6.90 0.17
CA LYS A 212 -17.90 7.44 -0.59
C LYS A 212 -18.37 8.76 0.02
N PRO A 213 -19.07 9.61 -0.74
CA PRO A 213 -19.81 10.73 -0.16
C PRO A 213 -20.83 10.24 0.86
N ALA A 214 -21.06 11.05 1.90
CA ALA A 214 -22.10 10.82 2.90
C ALA A 214 -23.50 10.98 2.30
#